data_474d159f8c820751ca06eb24717e164c
#
_entry.id   474d159f8c820751ca06eb24717e164c
#
_cell.length_a   1.000
_cell.length_b   1.000
_cell.length_c   1.000
_cell.angle_alpha   90.00
_cell.angle_beta   90.00
_cell.angle_gamma   90.00
#
_symmetry.space_group_name_H-M   'P 1'
#
loop_
_entity.id
_entity.type
_entity.pdbx_description
1 polymer ?
#
loop_
_entity_poly.entity_id
_entity_poly.type
_entity_poly.pdbx_seq_one_letter_code
_entity_poly.pdbx_strand_id
1 'polypeptide(L)'
;MITEFIQFSLTPILIGILAGISCAVPGNFLILKRQALIGDAISHVVLPGIVVAFIFTGVISTIPMLLGASGAALVAVILIEIIKRLGKIEPGAAMGVVFTGMFALGVLILEQTDTSKVHLDVEHALMGNLESLIWLKAQGWQSLFDLDVLKTLPDELFRIIFVCGFILSLTVIFWRWLKIVTFDEEYARTIGIHSSIINFSLVIITAIAAVAAFESVGSIIVIAMFICPPAAARLMTNKLGIQVIWSIVFAILAAIFGYIIAGYGPLWFGSENSVSAAGMIAVVSGIILLLTCIYGPCRESVGQKKD
;
A
#
# COMPACT_ATOMS: atom_id res chain seq x y z
N MET A 1 3.84 -21.45 23.20
CA MET A 1 4.43 -21.24 21.85
C MET A 1 3.39 -21.21 20.73
N ILE A 2 2.66 -22.32 20.42
CA ILE A 2 1.68 -22.33 19.30
C ILE A 2 0.52 -21.36 19.55
N THR A 3 -0.02 -21.37 20.75
CA THR A 3 -1.14 -20.48 21.14
C THR A 3 -0.72 -19.01 21.10
N GLU A 4 0.44 -18.69 21.61
CA GLU A 4 1.02 -17.35 21.59
C GLU A 4 1.28 -16.86 20.15
N PHE A 5 1.79 -17.74 19.27
CA PHE A 5 1.97 -17.39 17.88
C PHE A 5 0.64 -17.03 17.21
N ILE A 6 -0.44 -17.78 17.47
CA ILE A 6 -1.76 -17.49 16.90
C ILE A 6 -2.32 -16.18 17.46
N GLN A 7 -2.14 -15.93 18.76
CA GLN A 7 -2.63 -14.74 19.42
C GLN A 7 -1.93 -13.46 18.97
N PHE A 8 -0.59 -13.49 18.87
CA PHE A 8 0.23 -12.29 18.68
C PHE A 8 0.75 -12.11 17.24
N SER A 9 0.90 -13.19 16.46
CA SER A 9 1.60 -13.10 15.17
C SER A 9 0.71 -13.38 13.97
N LEU A 10 -0.31 -14.24 14.10
CA LEU A 10 -1.11 -14.67 12.95
C LEU A 10 -1.86 -13.50 12.30
N THR A 11 -2.57 -12.71 13.11
CA THR A 11 -3.38 -11.59 12.60
C THR A 11 -2.53 -10.49 11.97
N PRO A 12 -1.44 -10.00 12.59
CA PRO A 12 -0.54 -9.03 11.97
C PRO A 12 0.07 -9.53 10.64
N ILE A 13 0.49 -10.79 10.59
CA ILE A 13 1.04 -11.39 9.36
C ILE A 13 -0.02 -11.40 8.25
N LEU A 14 -1.24 -11.84 8.56
CA LEU A 14 -2.34 -11.88 7.58
C LEU A 14 -2.68 -10.47 7.05
N ILE A 15 -2.77 -9.48 7.94
CA ILE A 15 -3.02 -8.09 7.55
C ILE A 15 -1.87 -7.57 6.68
N GLY A 16 -0.62 -7.82 7.04
CA GLY A 16 0.55 -7.44 6.25
C GLY A 16 0.56 -8.08 4.86
N ILE A 17 0.19 -9.37 4.75
CA ILE A 17 0.06 -10.08 3.48
C ILE A 17 -1.02 -9.45 2.61
N LEU A 18 -2.22 -9.24 3.16
CA LEU A 18 -3.37 -8.71 2.42
C LEU A 18 -3.12 -7.26 1.96
N ALA A 19 -2.54 -6.43 2.84
CA ALA A 19 -2.12 -5.08 2.50
C ALA A 19 -1.06 -5.09 1.40
N GLY A 20 -0.05 -5.97 1.52
CA GLY A 20 0.99 -6.15 0.52
C GLY A 20 0.44 -6.57 -0.85
N ILE A 21 -0.49 -7.52 -0.90
CA ILE A 21 -1.15 -7.94 -2.15
C ILE A 21 -1.97 -6.79 -2.74
N SER A 22 -2.75 -6.07 -1.90
CA SER A 22 -3.58 -4.95 -2.32
C SER A 22 -2.77 -3.83 -2.97
N CYS A 23 -1.55 -3.59 -2.49
CA CYS A 23 -0.62 -2.60 -3.03
C CYS A 23 0.17 -3.13 -4.24
N ALA A 24 0.66 -4.37 -4.18
CA ALA A 24 1.50 -4.93 -5.23
C ALA A 24 0.77 -5.14 -6.55
N VAL A 25 -0.52 -5.51 -6.52
CA VAL A 25 -1.29 -5.75 -7.74
C VAL A 25 -1.42 -4.50 -8.62
N PRO A 26 -1.97 -3.36 -8.16
CA PRO A 26 -1.97 -2.14 -8.95
C PRO A 26 -0.55 -1.58 -9.17
N GLY A 27 0.39 -1.78 -8.24
CA GLY A 27 1.79 -1.41 -8.36
C GLY A 27 2.46 -1.93 -9.63
N ASN A 28 2.09 -3.13 -10.13
CA ASN A 28 2.61 -3.67 -11.39
C ASN A 28 2.31 -2.76 -12.59
N PHE A 29 1.09 -2.23 -12.66
CA PHE A 29 0.69 -1.33 -13.73
C PHE A 29 1.34 0.05 -13.59
N LEU A 30 1.47 0.54 -12.34
CA LEU A 30 2.12 1.82 -12.06
C LEU A 30 3.60 1.81 -12.46
N ILE A 31 4.33 0.75 -12.15
CA ILE A 31 5.75 0.62 -12.55
C ILE A 31 5.91 0.61 -14.06
N LEU A 32 5.08 -0.14 -14.77
CA LEU A 32 5.12 -0.20 -16.23
C LEU A 32 4.80 1.16 -16.88
N LYS A 33 3.96 1.96 -16.22
CA LYS A 33 3.61 3.33 -16.64
C LYS A 33 4.59 4.41 -16.15
N ARG A 34 5.66 4.04 -15.44
CA ARG A 34 6.61 4.97 -14.79
C ARG A 34 5.94 5.92 -13.79
N GLN A 35 4.92 5.43 -13.11
CA GLN A 35 4.11 6.17 -12.13
C GLN A 35 4.19 5.53 -10.73
N ALA A 36 5.28 4.85 -10.40
CA ALA A 36 5.45 4.13 -9.13
C ALA A 36 5.29 5.02 -7.88
N LEU A 37 5.59 6.32 -8.01
CA LEU A 37 5.49 7.29 -6.91
C LEU A 37 4.04 7.67 -6.54
N ILE A 38 3.02 7.22 -7.28
CA ILE A 38 1.62 7.50 -6.92
C ILE A 38 1.27 6.94 -5.54
N GLY A 39 1.74 5.73 -5.21
CA GLY A 39 1.50 5.13 -3.89
C GLY A 39 2.08 5.98 -2.76
N ASP A 40 3.29 6.48 -2.95
CA ASP A 40 3.96 7.39 -2.02
C ASP A 40 3.21 8.74 -1.91
N ALA A 41 2.87 9.35 -3.04
CA ALA A 41 2.11 10.59 -3.07
C ALA A 41 0.78 10.50 -2.30
N ILE A 42 0.04 9.40 -2.47
CA ILE A 42 -1.23 9.18 -1.77
C ILE A 42 -1.01 9.02 -0.27
N SER A 43 0.02 8.29 0.17
CA SER A 43 0.32 8.10 1.58
C SER A 43 0.54 9.42 2.33
N HIS A 44 1.19 10.40 1.70
CA HIS A 44 1.41 11.72 2.29
C HIS A 44 0.17 12.62 2.28
N VAL A 45 -0.75 12.38 1.37
CA VAL A 45 -2.00 13.17 1.25
C VAL A 45 -3.08 12.72 2.24
N VAL A 46 -2.96 11.54 2.81
CA VAL A 46 -3.89 11.01 3.83
C VAL A 46 -3.93 11.92 5.06
N LEU A 47 -2.78 12.46 5.50
CA LEU A 47 -2.67 13.31 6.69
C LEU A 47 -3.61 14.53 6.65
N PRO A 48 -3.57 15.43 5.63
CA PRO A 48 -4.49 16.55 5.58
C PRO A 48 -5.96 16.12 5.58
N GLY A 49 -6.27 14.98 4.96
CA GLY A 49 -7.63 14.44 4.95
C GLY A 49 -8.12 14.04 6.34
N ILE A 50 -7.29 13.36 7.12
CA ILE A 50 -7.58 13.00 8.50
C ILE A 50 -7.77 14.24 9.37
N VAL A 51 -6.87 15.23 9.26
CA VAL A 51 -6.95 16.49 10.04
C VAL A 51 -8.24 17.25 9.73
N VAL A 52 -8.58 17.38 8.45
CA VAL A 52 -9.82 18.04 8.02
C VAL A 52 -11.06 17.30 8.56
N ALA A 53 -11.09 15.97 8.45
CA ALA A 53 -12.19 15.17 8.98
C ALA A 53 -12.34 15.36 10.50
N PHE A 54 -11.22 15.40 11.25
CA PHE A 54 -11.22 15.66 12.67
C PHE A 54 -11.78 17.07 13.01
N ILE A 55 -11.39 18.11 12.28
CA ILE A 55 -11.92 19.47 12.50
C ILE A 55 -13.44 19.51 12.33
N PHE A 56 -13.98 18.81 11.32
CA PHE A 56 -15.42 18.81 11.07
C PHE A 56 -16.23 17.99 12.07
N THR A 57 -15.67 16.87 12.55
CA THR A 57 -16.41 15.93 13.39
C THR A 57 -16.13 16.11 14.89
N GLY A 58 -14.97 16.65 15.25
CA GLY A 58 -14.51 16.77 16.64
C GLY A 58 -14.25 15.44 17.35
N VAL A 59 -14.33 14.32 16.63
CA VAL A 59 -14.22 12.96 17.19
C VAL A 59 -13.17 12.16 16.41
N ILE A 60 -12.32 11.44 17.14
CA ILE A 60 -11.41 10.46 16.57
C ILE A 60 -12.20 9.17 16.39
N SER A 61 -12.76 8.97 15.20
CA SER A 61 -13.39 7.71 14.83
C SER A 61 -12.95 7.28 13.45
N THR A 62 -12.85 5.97 13.25
CA THR A 62 -12.31 5.34 12.06
C THR A 62 -13.04 5.78 10.78
N ILE A 63 -14.38 5.80 10.79
CA ILE A 63 -15.18 6.08 9.59
C ILE A 63 -14.99 7.50 9.05
N PRO A 64 -15.14 8.59 9.85
CA PRO A 64 -14.86 9.95 9.38
C PRO A 64 -13.42 10.14 8.91
N MET A 65 -12.44 9.56 9.61
CA MET A 65 -11.04 9.68 9.24
C MET A 65 -10.75 8.99 7.91
N LEU A 66 -11.32 7.80 7.68
CA LEU A 66 -11.19 7.07 6.42
C LEU A 66 -11.85 7.84 5.26
N LEU A 67 -13.02 8.45 5.49
CA LEU A 67 -13.69 9.29 4.49
C LEU A 67 -12.87 10.55 4.18
N GLY A 68 -12.29 11.19 5.19
CA GLY A 68 -11.40 12.33 5.02
C GLY A 68 -10.15 11.98 4.22
N ALA A 69 -9.46 10.89 4.59
CA ALA A 69 -8.29 10.38 3.90
C ALA A 69 -8.60 10.03 2.44
N SER A 70 -9.72 9.33 2.21
CA SER A 70 -10.17 8.98 0.84
C SER A 70 -10.53 10.21 0.02
N GLY A 71 -11.20 11.20 0.62
CA GLY A 71 -11.53 12.47 0.00
C GLY A 71 -10.27 13.25 -0.40
N ALA A 72 -9.30 13.36 0.49
CA ALA A 72 -8.02 14.01 0.20
C ALA A 72 -7.23 13.30 -0.91
N ALA A 73 -7.19 11.95 -0.88
CA ALA A 73 -6.56 11.16 -1.93
C ALA A 73 -7.22 11.42 -3.30
N LEU A 74 -8.55 11.53 -3.34
CA LEU A 74 -9.31 11.83 -4.56
C LEU A 74 -9.00 13.24 -5.08
N VAL A 75 -8.93 14.24 -4.19
CA VAL A 75 -8.53 15.61 -4.52
C VAL A 75 -7.11 15.64 -5.08
N ALA A 76 -6.17 14.92 -4.45
CA ALA A 76 -4.79 14.84 -4.94
C ALA A 76 -4.72 14.25 -6.35
N VAL A 77 -5.44 13.16 -6.61
CA VAL A 77 -5.50 12.53 -7.94
C VAL A 77 -6.00 13.53 -8.99
N ILE A 78 -7.06 14.28 -8.67
CA ILE A 78 -7.61 15.29 -9.57
C ILE A 78 -6.57 16.40 -9.81
N LEU A 79 -5.92 16.91 -8.75
CA LEU A 79 -4.89 17.95 -8.86
C LEU A 79 -3.70 17.48 -9.70
N ILE A 80 -3.21 16.27 -9.47
CA ILE A 80 -2.12 15.68 -10.27
C ILE A 80 -2.49 15.64 -11.75
N GLU A 81 -3.70 15.17 -12.08
CA GLU A 81 -4.14 15.08 -13.47
C GLU A 81 -4.32 16.46 -14.11
N ILE A 82 -4.83 17.46 -13.35
CA ILE A 82 -4.95 18.86 -13.80
C ILE A 82 -3.56 19.44 -14.09
N ILE A 83 -2.64 19.34 -13.14
CA ILE A 83 -1.28 19.91 -13.27
C ILE A 83 -0.54 19.25 -14.44
N LYS A 84 -0.63 17.92 -14.56
CA LYS A 84 -0.04 17.17 -15.66
C LYS A 84 -0.57 17.61 -17.02
N ARG A 85 -1.88 17.82 -17.15
CA ARG A 85 -2.52 18.21 -18.43
C ARG A 85 -2.26 19.65 -18.78
N LEU A 86 -2.45 20.58 -17.83
CA LEU A 86 -2.28 22.03 -18.07
C LEU A 86 -0.81 22.41 -18.19
N GLY A 87 0.04 21.88 -17.32
CA GLY A 87 1.47 22.18 -17.28
C GLY A 87 2.28 21.43 -18.33
N LYS A 88 1.71 20.39 -18.97
CA LYS A 88 2.45 19.46 -19.87
C LYS A 88 3.76 18.95 -19.25
N ILE A 89 3.77 18.77 -17.94
CA ILE A 89 4.93 18.33 -17.17
C ILE A 89 4.90 16.83 -16.97
N GLU A 90 6.07 16.28 -16.64
CA GLU A 90 6.21 14.86 -16.36
C GLU A 90 5.34 14.42 -15.17
N PRO A 91 4.69 13.24 -15.23
CA PRO A 91 3.83 12.75 -14.14
C PRO A 91 4.49 12.76 -12.77
N GLY A 92 5.76 12.39 -12.68
CA GLY A 92 6.52 12.40 -11.42
C GLY A 92 6.66 13.79 -10.79
N ALA A 93 6.91 14.81 -11.60
CA ALA A 93 7.00 16.20 -11.13
C ALA A 93 5.64 16.71 -10.63
N ALA A 94 4.55 16.43 -11.37
CA ALA A 94 3.19 16.78 -10.94
C ALA A 94 2.82 16.15 -9.60
N MET A 95 3.16 14.87 -9.41
CA MET A 95 2.97 14.16 -8.14
C MET A 95 3.76 14.82 -7.01
N GLY A 96 5.05 15.10 -7.24
CA GLY A 96 5.91 15.73 -6.24
C GLY A 96 5.35 17.07 -5.74
N VAL A 97 4.89 17.92 -6.64
CA VAL A 97 4.30 19.23 -6.27
C VAL A 97 3.02 19.07 -5.45
N VAL A 98 2.12 18.15 -5.88
CA VAL A 98 0.82 17.98 -5.21
C VAL A 98 1.01 17.39 -3.82
N PHE A 99 1.80 16.30 -3.68
CA PHE A 99 1.94 15.68 -2.36
C PHE A 99 2.68 16.58 -1.37
N THR A 100 3.74 17.28 -1.81
CA THR A 100 4.46 18.21 -0.94
C THR A 100 3.56 19.38 -0.51
N GLY A 101 2.79 19.94 -1.44
CA GLY A 101 1.87 21.02 -1.15
C GLY A 101 0.73 20.61 -0.21
N MET A 102 0.12 19.44 -0.45
CA MET A 102 -0.95 18.95 0.39
C MET A 102 -0.44 18.52 1.77
N PHE A 103 0.72 17.87 1.86
CA PHE A 103 1.34 17.54 3.14
C PHE A 103 1.65 18.80 3.96
N ALA A 104 2.28 19.81 3.35
CA ALA A 104 2.57 21.09 4.01
C ALA A 104 1.29 21.78 4.49
N LEU A 105 0.23 21.74 3.67
CA LEU A 105 -1.08 22.26 4.06
C LEU A 105 -1.68 21.48 5.23
N GLY A 106 -1.55 20.15 5.24
CA GLY A 106 -2.00 19.30 6.34
C GLY A 106 -1.29 19.64 7.66
N VAL A 107 0.03 19.80 7.63
CA VAL A 107 0.83 20.19 8.80
C VAL A 107 0.43 21.59 9.28
N LEU A 108 0.27 22.55 8.35
CA LEU A 108 -0.13 23.91 8.68
C LEU A 108 -1.52 23.96 9.36
N ILE A 109 -2.48 23.19 8.87
CA ILE A 109 -3.80 23.10 9.49
C ILE A 109 -3.71 22.44 10.87
N LEU A 110 -2.88 21.38 11.01
CA LEU A 110 -2.67 20.69 12.26
C LEU A 110 -2.08 21.61 13.34
N GLU A 111 -1.08 22.43 13.00
CA GLU A 111 -0.48 23.39 13.93
C GLU A 111 -1.44 24.51 14.37
N GLN A 112 -2.39 24.89 13.51
CA GLN A 112 -3.39 25.92 13.85
C GLN A 112 -4.59 25.35 14.62
N THR A 113 -4.75 24.03 14.63
CA THR A 113 -5.84 23.39 15.36
C THR A 113 -5.41 23.16 16.80
N ASP A 114 -6.26 23.52 17.77
CA ASP A 114 -6.00 23.26 19.19
C ASP A 114 -6.01 21.74 19.48
N THR A 115 -4.84 21.13 19.25
CA THR A 115 -4.62 19.68 19.44
C THR A 115 -4.29 19.31 20.89
N SER A 116 -4.36 20.27 21.83
CA SER A 116 -4.03 20.03 23.25
C SER A 116 -4.85 18.91 23.89
N LYS A 117 -6.01 18.58 23.31
CA LYS A 117 -6.88 17.48 23.73
C LYS A 117 -6.71 16.18 22.95
N VAL A 118 -5.93 16.21 21.87
CA VAL A 118 -5.78 15.06 20.97
C VAL A 118 -4.35 15.03 20.47
N HIS A 119 -3.54 14.15 21.04
CA HIS A 119 -2.27 13.79 20.42
C HIS A 119 -2.59 13.00 19.12
N LEU A 120 -2.83 13.72 18.02
CA LEU A 120 -2.67 13.13 16.70
C LEU A 120 -1.18 12.88 16.51
N ASP A 121 -0.75 11.74 17.02
CA ASP A 121 0.64 11.33 16.93
C ASP A 121 0.92 10.97 15.48
N VAL A 122 1.45 11.94 14.74
CA VAL A 122 1.82 11.79 13.33
C VAL A 122 2.78 10.62 13.16
N GLU A 123 3.61 10.36 14.17
CA GLU A 123 4.56 9.27 14.18
C GLU A 123 3.83 7.91 14.17
N HIS A 124 2.81 7.74 15.01
CA HIS A 124 1.98 6.53 15.02
C HIS A 124 1.20 6.34 13.71
N ALA A 125 0.68 7.43 13.14
CA ALA A 125 -0.01 7.35 11.85
C ALA A 125 0.93 6.98 10.70
N LEU A 126 2.20 7.42 10.72
CA LEU A 126 3.17 7.11 9.68
C LEU A 126 3.78 5.71 9.84
N MET A 127 4.09 5.29 11.07
CA MET A 127 4.70 3.99 11.32
C MET A 127 3.70 2.84 11.26
N GLY A 128 2.41 3.12 11.45
CA GLY A 128 1.37 2.11 11.57
C GLY A 128 1.44 1.38 12.91
N ASN A 129 0.41 0.61 13.22
CA ASN A 129 0.31 -0.12 14.48
C ASN A 129 0.04 -1.62 14.25
N LEU A 130 0.73 -2.20 13.26
CA LEU A 130 0.54 -3.60 12.87
C LEU A 130 0.68 -4.56 14.07
N GLU A 131 1.60 -4.24 14.99
CA GLU A 131 1.93 -5.07 16.15
C GLU A 131 0.81 -5.10 17.21
N SER A 132 -0.11 -4.12 17.21
CA SER A 132 -1.24 -4.08 18.14
C SER A 132 -2.46 -4.84 17.66
N LEU A 133 -2.50 -5.28 16.39
CA LEU A 133 -3.62 -5.98 15.80
C LEU A 133 -3.62 -7.47 16.17
N ILE A 134 -3.67 -7.76 17.47
CA ILE A 134 -3.57 -9.09 18.07
C ILE A 134 -4.93 -9.73 18.30
N TRP A 135 -4.97 -11.06 18.30
CA TRP A 135 -6.19 -11.85 18.51
C TRP A 135 -6.16 -12.58 19.86
N LEU A 136 -6.38 -11.85 20.94
CA LEU A 136 -6.24 -12.36 22.32
C LEU A 136 -7.16 -13.52 22.69
N LYS A 137 -8.34 -13.66 22.05
CA LYS A 137 -9.30 -14.73 22.37
C LYS A 137 -9.02 -16.06 21.70
N ALA A 138 -8.00 -16.13 20.84
CA ALA A 138 -7.61 -17.39 20.22
C ALA A 138 -6.99 -18.34 21.23
N GLN A 139 -7.46 -19.59 21.26
CA GLN A 139 -6.96 -20.64 22.14
C GLN A 139 -6.14 -21.71 21.41
N GLY A 140 -5.96 -21.59 20.09
CA GLY A 140 -5.23 -22.52 19.26
C GLY A 140 -5.81 -22.60 17.84
N TRP A 141 -5.33 -23.54 17.04
CA TRP A 141 -5.79 -23.73 15.64
C TRP A 141 -7.30 -24.03 15.55
N GLN A 142 -7.89 -24.59 16.58
CA GLN A 142 -9.35 -24.85 16.63
C GLN A 142 -10.16 -23.57 16.59
N SER A 143 -9.63 -22.45 17.10
CA SER A 143 -10.28 -21.14 17.07
C SER A 143 -10.54 -20.62 15.66
N LEU A 144 -9.83 -21.10 14.64
CA LEU A 144 -10.08 -20.76 13.23
C LEU A 144 -11.36 -21.39 12.67
N PHE A 145 -11.91 -22.40 13.32
CA PHE A 145 -13.15 -23.08 12.90
C PHE A 145 -14.35 -22.69 13.78
N ASP A 146 -14.13 -21.89 14.83
CA ASP A 146 -15.18 -21.45 15.74
C ASP A 146 -15.67 -20.05 15.31
N LEU A 147 -16.92 -20.00 14.82
CA LEU A 147 -17.52 -18.77 14.31
C LEU A 147 -17.64 -17.66 15.39
N ASP A 148 -17.82 -18.04 16.66
CA ASP A 148 -17.97 -17.06 17.74
C ASP A 148 -16.62 -16.46 18.13
N VAL A 149 -15.55 -17.22 18.03
CA VAL A 149 -14.19 -16.73 18.25
C VAL A 149 -13.71 -15.89 17.03
N LEU A 150 -14.09 -16.28 15.81
CA LEU A 150 -13.78 -15.51 14.59
C LEU A 150 -14.39 -14.10 14.61
N LYS A 151 -15.56 -13.90 15.22
CA LYS A 151 -16.17 -12.56 15.38
C LYS A 151 -15.36 -11.61 16.27
N THR A 152 -14.37 -12.14 16.98
CA THR A 152 -13.49 -11.34 17.87
C THR A 152 -12.18 -10.93 17.20
N LEU A 153 -12.02 -11.24 15.91
CA LEU A 153 -10.90 -10.73 15.10
C LEU A 153 -11.00 -9.20 14.97
N PRO A 154 -9.86 -8.50 14.85
CA PRO A 154 -9.84 -7.07 14.60
C PRO A 154 -10.63 -6.68 13.35
N ASP A 155 -11.41 -5.60 13.42
CA ASP A 155 -12.22 -5.09 12.31
C ASP A 155 -11.36 -4.73 11.09
N GLU A 156 -10.10 -4.35 11.32
CA GLU A 156 -9.09 -4.06 10.31
C GLU A 156 -8.84 -5.25 9.39
N LEU A 157 -8.85 -6.48 9.94
CA LEU A 157 -8.67 -7.69 9.13
C LEU A 157 -9.83 -7.87 8.14
N PHE A 158 -11.06 -7.72 8.58
CA PHE A 158 -12.23 -7.84 7.69
C PHE A 158 -12.23 -6.76 6.62
N ARG A 159 -11.86 -5.53 7.00
CA ARG A 159 -11.76 -4.41 6.08
C ARG A 159 -10.72 -4.65 4.99
N ILE A 160 -9.51 -5.06 5.36
CA ILE A 160 -8.45 -5.30 4.37
C ILE A 160 -8.74 -6.54 3.49
N ILE A 161 -9.42 -7.57 4.01
CA ILE A 161 -9.91 -8.71 3.21
C ILE A 161 -10.89 -8.20 2.14
N PHE A 162 -11.86 -7.37 2.53
CA PHE A 162 -12.85 -6.82 1.60
C PHE A 162 -12.19 -5.97 0.51
N VAL A 163 -11.28 -5.06 0.91
CA VAL A 163 -10.56 -4.18 -0.02
C VAL A 163 -9.65 -5.00 -0.95
N CYS A 164 -8.91 -5.97 -0.43
CA CYS A 164 -8.06 -6.85 -1.23
C CYS A 164 -8.90 -7.63 -2.27
N GLY A 165 -10.01 -8.23 -1.84
CA GLY A 165 -10.94 -8.92 -2.72
C GLY A 165 -11.54 -8.00 -3.79
N PHE A 166 -11.90 -6.78 -3.42
CA PHE A 166 -12.41 -5.76 -4.33
C PHE A 166 -11.37 -5.36 -5.39
N ILE A 167 -10.12 -5.08 -4.98
CA ILE A 167 -9.01 -4.72 -5.88
C ILE A 167 -8.69 -5.86 -6.85
N LEU A 168 -8.61 -7.09 -6.34
CA LEU A 168 -8.38 -8.27 -7.17
C LEU A 168 -9.50 -8.47 -8.18
N SER A 169 -10.76 -8.34 -7.75
CA SER A 169 -11.93 -8.46 -8.61
C SER A 169 -11.92 -7.40 -9.71
N LEU A 170 -11.69 -6.13 -9.38
CA LEU A 170 -11.59 -5.05 -10.36
C LEU A 170 -10.43 -5.29 -11.33
N THR A 171 -9.27 -5.72 -10.83
CA THR A 171 -8.10 -6.00 -11.67
C THR A 171 -8.40 -7.12 -12.67
N VAL A 172 -9.10 -8.18 -12.25
CA VAL A 172 -9.49 -9.30 -13.13
C VAL A 172 -10.53 -8.86 -14.16
N ILE A 173 -11.57 -8.12 -13.73
CA ILE A 173 -12.63 -7.62 -14.62
C ILE A 173 -12.05 -6.67 -15.69
N PHE A 174 -11.21 -5.74 -15.27
CA PHE A 174 -10.60 -4.74 -16.15
C PHE A 174 -9.27 -5.20 -16.77
N TRP A 175 -8.84 -6.45 -16.56
CA TRP A 175 -7.54 -6.99 -16.99
C TRP A 175 -7.17 -6.67 -18.42
N ARG A 176 -8.11 -6.92 -19.36
CA ARG A 176 -7.91 -6.71 -20.79
C ARG A 176 -7.62 -5.24 -21.11
N TRP A 177 -8.41 -4.35 -20.53
CA TRP A 177 -8.29 -2.90 -20.78
C TRP A 177 -7.05 -2.32 -20.10
N LEU A 178 -6.78 -2.70 -18.86
CA LEU A 178 -5.57 -2.31 -18.14
C LEU A 178 -4.32 -2.75 -18.90
N LYS A 179 -4.29 -3.98 -19.40
CA LYS A 179 -3.16 -4.49 -20.17
C LYS A 179 -2.92 -3.68 -21.45
N ILE A 180 -3.96 -3.43 -22.26
CA ILE A 180 -3.84 -2.69 -23.52
C ILE A 180 -3.35 -1.27 -23.25
N VAL A 181 -4.02 -0.53 -22.34
CA VAL A 181 -3.69 0.86 -22.05
C VAL A 181 -2.32 1.01 -21.38
N THR A 182 -1.82 -0.02 -20.70
CA THR A 182 -0.50 0.02 -20.06
C THR A 182 0.63 -0.11 -21.08
N PHE A 183 0.47 -0.92 -22.13
CA PHE A 183 1.52 -1.16 -23.12
C PHE A 183 1.42 -0.26 -24.34
N ASP A 184 0.21 0.08 -24.79
CA ASP A 184 0.00 0.90 -25.99
C ASP A 184 -1.27 1.75 -25.84
N GLU A 185 -1.08 2.98 -25.41
CA GLU A 185 -2.17 3.93 -25.23
C GLU A 185 -2.73 4.44 -26.56
N GLU A 186 -1.89 4.55 -27.60
CA GLU A 186 -2.32 5.00 -28.93
C GLU A 186 -3.19 3.93 -29.58
N TYR A 187 -2.76 2.68 -29.54
CA TYR A 187 -3.57 1.56 -30.00
C TYR A 187 -4.91 1.44 -29.26
N ALA A 188 -4.91 1.65 -27.94
CA ALA A 188 -6.14 1.65 -27.15
C ALA A 188 -7.15 2.67 -27.70
N ARG A 189 -6.69 3.88 -28.06
CA ARG A 189 -7.56 4.93 -28.65
C ARG A 189 -8.09 4.54 -30.02
N THR A 190 -7.31 3.88 -30.87
CA THR A 190 -7.75 3.46 -32.22
C THR A 190 -8.87 2.43 -32.18
N ILE A 191 -8.90 1.58 -31.14
CA ILE A 191 -9.97 0.58 -30.93
C ILE A 191 -11.13 1.09 -30.07
N GLY A 192 -11.21 2.43 -29.82
CA GLY A 192 -12.31 3.08 -29.13
C GLY A 192 -12.25 3.00 -27.60
N ILE A 193 -11.10 2.58 -27.02
CA ILE A 193 -10.92 2.58 -25.56
C ILE A 193 -10.48 3.98 -25.10
N HIS A 194 -11.24 4.56 -24.19
CA HIS A 194 -10.90 5.83 -23.56
C HIS A 194 -9.75 5.65 -22.54
N SER A 195 -8.50 5.71 -23.02
CA SER A 195 -7.30 5.51 -22.21
C SER A 195 -7.26 6.37 -20.95
N SER A 196 -7.79 7.60 -21.03
CA SER A 196 -7.88 8.52 -19.90
C SER A 196 -8.74 7.98 -18.76
N ILE A 197 -9.87 7.33 -19.08
CA ILE A 197 -10.77 6.74 -18.07
C ILE A 197 -10.09 5.56 -17.38
N ILE A 198 -9.44 4.69 -18.15
CA ILE A 198 -8.75 3.53 -17.59
C ILE A 198 -7.56 3.95 -16.71
N ASN A 199 -6.80 4.97 -17.15
CA ASN A 199 -5.70 5.53 -16.34
C ASN A 199 -6.23 6.12 -15.03
N PHE A 200 -7.30 6.91 -15.10
CA PHE A 200 -7.92 7.50 -13.91
C PHE A 200 -8.48 6.42 -12.98
N SER A 201 -9.12 5.38 -13.52
CA SER A 201 -9.60 4.23 -12.72
C SER A 201 -8.46 3.51 -12.02
N LEU A 202 -7.30 3.30 -12.70
CA LEU A 202 -6.13 2.69 -12.08
C LEU A 202 -5.64 3.51 -10.89
N VAL A 203 -5.60 4.84 -11.03
CA VAL A 203 -5.16 5.72 -9.92
C VAL A 203 -6.14 5.70 -8.76
N ILE A 204 -7.46 5.63 -9.03
CA ILE A 204 -8.48 5.48 -7.98
C ILE A 204 -8.33 4.12 -7.26
N ILE A 205 -8.14 3.02 -8.00
CA ILE A 205 -7.89 1.70 -7.40
C ILE A 205 -6.64 1.75 -6.51
N THR A 206 -5.59 2.41 -6.97
CA THR A 206 -4.36 2.61 -6.20
C THR A 206 -4.61 3.43 -4.94
N ALA A 207 -5.42 4.49 -5.03
CA ALA A 207 -5.77 5.32 -3.88
C ALA A 207 -6.56 4.53 -2.83
N ILE A 208 -7.54 3.73 -3.25
CA ILE A 208 -8.30 2.87 -2.34
C ILE A 208 -7.38 1.85 -1.66
N ALA A 209 -6.48 1.22 -2.42
CA ALA A 209 -5.50 0.29 -1.88
C ALA A 209 -4.58 0.96 -0.85
N ALA A 210 -4.05 2.14 -1.19
CA ALA A 210 -3.14 2.89 -0.34
C ALA A 210 -3.80 3.32 0.96
N VAL A 211 -5.00 3.92 0.91
CA VAL A 211 -5.72 4.41 2.10
C VAL A 211 -6.08 3.26 3.04
N ALA A 212 -6.62 2.15 2.51
CA ALA A 212 -7.00 1.01 3.33
C ALA A 212 -5.79 0.29 3.95
N ALA A 213 -4.70 0.17 3.20
CA ALA A 213 -3.46 -0.40 3.72
C ALA A 213 -2.78 0.55 4.71
N PHE A 214 -2.78 1.86 4.46
CA PHE A 214 -2.22 2.87 5.35
C PHE A 214 -2.82 2.81 6.76
N GLU A 215 -4.14 2.72 6.87
CA GLU A 215 -4.84 2.63 8.15
C GLU A 215 -4.42 1.37 8.95
N SER A 216 -4.18 0.25 8.26
CA SER A 216 -3.87 -1.03 8.91
C SER A 216 -2.38 -1.20 9.22
N VAL A 217 -1.48 -0.80 8.30
CA VAL A 217 -0.05 -1.16 8.37
C VAL A 217 0.90 0.04 8.33
N GLY A 218 0.38 1.25 8.11
CA GLY A 218 1.17 2.47 8.02
C GLY A 218 1.81 2.73 6.64
N SER A 219 2.35 3.96 6.48
CA SER A 219 2.85 4.46 5.20
C SER A 219 4.08 3.70 4.69
N ILE A 220 4.99 3.33 5.58
CA ILE A 220 6.27 2.69 5.23
C ILE A 220 6.06 1.38 4.47
N ILE A 221 5.16 0.53 4.98
CA ILE A 221 4.83 -0.74 4.30
C ILE A 221 4.13 -0.46 2.97
N VAL A 222 3.19 0.48 2.96
CA VAL A 222 2.41 0.81 1.76
C VAL A 222 3.33 1.22 0.61
N ILE A 223 4.25 2.16 0.85
CA ILE A 223 5.22 2.62 -0.15
C ILE A 223 6.09 1.47 -0.63
N ALA A 224 6.65 0.69 0.30
CA ALA A 224 7.52 -0.44 -0.02
C ALA A 224 6.78 -1.49 -0.88
N MET A 225 5.52 -1.82 -0.55
CA MET A 225 4.74 -2.85 -1.24
C MET A 225 4.23 -2.42 -2.61
N PHE A 226 4.03 -1.11 -2.86
CA PHE A 226 3.72 -0.61 -4.20
C PHE A 226 4.91 -0.70 -5.16
N ILE A 227 6.13 -0.63 -4.65
CA ILE A 227 7.34 -0.51 -5.47
C ILE A 227 8.15 -1.81 -5.50
N CYS A 228 8.58 -2.32 -4.34
CA CYS A 228 9.58 -3.39 -4.31
C CYS A 228 9.08 -4.72 -4.88
N PRO A 229 7.92 -5.30 -4.46
CA PRO A 229 7.48 -6.57 -5.02
C PRO A 229 7.16 -6.53 -6.51
N PRO A 230 6.47 -5.49 -7.06
CA PRO A 230 6.25 -5.38 -8.50
C PRO A 230 7.52 -5.14 -9.31
N ALA A 231 8.48 -4.35 -8.78
CA ALA A 231 9.77 -4.14 -9.44
C ALA A 231 10.59 -5.43 -9.48
N ALA A 232 10.67 -6.14 -8.37
CA ALA A 232 11.31 -7.45 -8.29
C ALA A 232 10.68 -8.45 -9.30
N ALA A 233 9.34 -8.48 -9.35
CA ALA A 233 8.61 -9.34 -10.28
C ALA A 233 8.89 -9.00 -11.75
N ARG A 234 9.09 -7.71 -12.07
CA ARG A 234 9.44 -7.27 -13.42
C ARG A 234 10.81 -7.79 -13.87
N LEU A 235 11.75 -7.91 -12.94
CA LEU A 235 13.08 -8.48 -13.22
C LEU A 235 13.04 -9.99 -13.43
N MET A 236 12.00 -10.67 -12.92
CA MET A 236 11.83 -12.12 -13.09
C MET A 236 11.14 -12.50 -14.39
N THR A 237 10.34 -11.62 -15.00
CA THR A 237 9.56 -11.97 -16.19
C THR A 237 9.14 -10.77 -17.02
N ASN A 238 9.02 -11.01 -18.34
CA ASN A 238 8.48 -10.02 -19.28
C ASN A 238 6.97 -10.18 -19.55
N LYS A 239 6.31 -11.20 -18.96
CA LYS A 239 4.88 -11.46 -19.15
C LYS A 239 4.08 -10.85 -17.98
N LEU A 240 3.20 -9.88 -18.24
CA LEU A 240 2.43 -9.17 -17.21
C LEU A 240 1.68 -10.10 -16.25
N GLY A 241 1.00 -11.14 -16.74
CA GLY A 241 0.26 -12.05 -15.87
C GLY A 241 1.17 -12.80 -14.89
N ILE A 242 2.34 -13.25 -15.34
CA ILE A 242 3.34 -13.91 -14.50
C ILE A 242 3.98 -12.88 -13.54
N GLN A 243 4.19 -11.63 -14.00
CA GLN A 243 4.69 -10.54 -13.17
C GLN A 243 3.76 -10.28 -11.96
N VAL A 244 2.44 -10.22 -12.18
CA VAL A 244 1.48 -10.06 -11.08
C VAL A 244 1.54 -11.23 -10.09
N ILE A 245 1.67 -12.47 -10.58
CA ILE A 245 1.82 -13.63 -9.69
C ILE A 245 3.10 -13.53 -8.85
N TRP A 246 4.25 -13.22 -9.48
CA TRP A 246 5.51 -13.03 -8.76
C TRP A 246 5.44 -11.90 -7.76
N SER A 247 4.78 -10.78 -8.08
CA SER A 247 4.64 -9.65 -7.14
C SER A 247 3.82 -10.05 -5.91
N ILE A 248 2.78 -10.85 -6.07
CA ILE A 248 2.00 -11.41 -4.95
C ILE A 248 2.88 -12.32 -4.08
N VAL A 249 3.65 -13.23 -4.71
CA VAL A 249 4.56 -14.11 -3.98
C VAL A 249 5.60 -13.32 -3.19
N PHE A 250 6.22 -12.32 -3.80
CA PHE A 250 7.21 -11.48 -3.12
C PHE A 250 6.59 -10.63 -2.00
N ALA A 251 5.37 -10.13 -2.16
CA ALA A 251 4.66 -9.43 -1.10
C ALA A 251 4.36 -10.34 0.10
N ILE A 252 3.93 -11.58 -0.15
CA ILE A 252 3.70 -12.59 0.89
C ILE A 252 5.01 -12.92 1.63
N LEU A 253 6.09 -13.18 0.89
CA LEU A 253 7.39 -13.49 1.48
C LEU A 253 7.93 -12.32 2.31
N ALA A 254 7.82 -11.08 1.80
CA ALA A 254 8.24 -9.89 2.53
C ALA A 254 7.46 -9.71 3.83
N ALA A 255 6.14 -9.90 3.81
CA ALA A 255 5.30 -9.78 5.00
C ALA A 255 5.64 -10.86 6.05
N ILE A 256 5.77 -12.12 5.64
CA ILE A 256 6.08 -13.22 6.55
C ILE A 256 7.47 -13.07 7.15
N PHE A 257 8.50 -12.97 6.31
CA PHE A 257 9.88 -12.91 6.78
C PHE A 257 10.16 -11.60 7.50
N GLY A 258 9.61 -10.48 7.02
CA GLY A 258 9.78 -9.18 7.67
C GLY A 258 9.19 -9.19 9.09
N TYR A 259 7.98 -9.71 9.27
CA TYR A 259 7.37 -9.81 10.59
C TYR A 259 8.13 -10.76 11.53
N ILE A 260 8.54 -11.94 11.04
CA ILE A 260 9.32 -12.91 11.84
C ILE A 260 10.66 -12.30 12.26
N ILE A 261 11.38 -11.64 11.35
CA ILE A 261 12.67 -11.04 11.68
C ILE A 261 12.48 -9.85 12.63
N ALA A 262 11.42 -9.07 12.52
CA ALA A 262 11.13 -7.97 13.44
C ALA A 262 10.91 -8.46 14.87
N GLY A 263 10.12 -9.52 15.06
CA GLY A 263 9.80 -10.06 16.38
C GLY A 263 10.90 -10.91 17.00
N TYR A 264 11.55 -11.75 16.19
CA TYR A 264 12.50 -12.75 16.70
C TYR A 264 13.96 -12.40 16.40
N GLY A 265 14.25 -11.57 15.40
CA GLY A 265 15.61 -11.20 15.01
C GLY A 265 16.44 -10.58 16.13
N PRO A 266 15.92 -9.57 16.86
CA PRO A 266 16.66 -8.97 17.97
C PRO A 266 17.05 -9.95 19.07
N LEU A 267 16.19 -10.94 19.35
CA LEU A 267 16.47 -12.00 20.33
C LEU A 267 17.68 -12.85 19.93
N TRP A 268 17.93 -13.06 18.64
CA TRP A 268 19.10 -13.80 18.15
C TRP A 268 20.42 -13.06 18.39
N PHE A 269 20.36 -11.74 18.53
CA PHE A 269 21.50 -10.87 18.82
C PHE A 269 21.58 -10.45 20.29
N GLY A 270 20.73 -11.05 21.17
CA GLY A 270 20.74 -10.76 22.62
C GLY A 270 20.13 -9.42 23.00
N SER A 271 19.34 -8.81 22.12
CA SER A 271 18.59 -7.57 22.42
C SER A 271 17.18 -7.93 22.91
N GLU A 272 16.72 -7.26 23.96
CA GLU A 272 15.36 -7.41 24.50
C GLU A 272 14.33 -6.53 23.79
N ASN A 273 14.77 -5.57 22.98
CA ASN A 273 13.90 -4.62 22.30
C ASN A 273 13.44 -5.19 20.94
N SER A 274 12.13 -5.18 20.66
CA SER A 274 11.58 -5.49 19.34
C SER A 274 11.86 -4.34 18.36
N VAL A 275 11.96 -4.69 17.08
CA VAL A 275 12.09 -3.71 16.00
C VAL A 275 10.72 -3.58 15.32
N SER A 276 10.41 -2.38 14.81
CA SER A 276 9.15 -2.14 14.09
C SER A 276 8.94 -3.15 12.96
N ALA A 277 7.82 -3.86 13.01
CA ALA A 277 7.44 -4.83 11.98
C ALA A 277 7.28 -4.14 10.61
N ALA A 278 6.72 -2.92 10.60
CA ALA A 278 6.55 -2.14 9.39
C ALA A 278 7.88 -1.85 8.68
N GLY A 279 8.87 -1.36 9.45
CA GLY A 279 10.21 -1.10 8.92
C GLY A 279 10.90 -2.37 8.42
N MET A 280 10.80 -3.48 9.16
CA MET A 280 11.44 -4.73 8.78
C MET A 280 10.82 -5.37 7.52
N ILE A 281 9.50 -5.31 7.36
CA ILE A 281 8.81 -5.75 6.15
C ILE A 281 9.30 -4.95 4.93
N ALA A 282 9.44 -3.63 5.09
CA ALA A 282 9.97 -2.78 4.03
C ALA A 282 11.42 -3.12 3.68
N VAL A 283 12.29 -3.36 4.68
CA VAL A 283 13.67 -3.78 4.48
C VAL A 283 13.74 -5.12 3.75
N VAL A 284 12.97 -6.12 4.17
CA VAL A 284 12.95 -7.44 3.52
C VAL A 284 12.45 -7.35 2.08
N SER A 285 11.43 -6.50 1.81
CA SER A 285 10.96 -6.26 0.43
C SER A 285 12.05 -5.63 -0.44
N GLY A 286 12.84 -4.71 0.12
CA GLY A 286 14.02 -4.13 -0.53
C GLY A 286 15.13 -5.15 -0.79
N ILE A 287 15.39 -6.05 0.16
CA ILE A 287 16.36 -7.15 -0.02
C ILE A 287 15.92 -8.09 -1.14
N ILE A 288 14.62 -8.45 -1.20
CA ILE A 288 14.07 -9.27 -2.28
C ILE A 288 14.31 -8.57 -3.63
N LEU A 289 14.06 -7.27 -3.72
CA LEU A 289 14.34 -6.49 -4.93
C LEU A 289 15.82 -6.52 -5.29
N LEU A 290 16.73 -6.30 -4.34
CA LEU A 290 18.19 -6.38 -4.58
C LEU A 290 18.61 -7.77 -5.08
N LEU A 291 18.10 -8.83 -4.47
CA LEU A 291 18.38 -10.20 -4.93
C LEU A 291 17.91 -10.44 -6.36
N THR A 292 16.72 -9.94 -6.71
CA THR A 292 16.21 -10.05 -8.09
C THR A 292 16.97 -9.17 -9.07
N CYS A 293 17.56 -8.05 -8.65
CA CYS A 293 18.48 -7.26 -9.46
C CYS A 293 19.76 -8.04 -9.78
N ILE A 294 20.23 -8.89 -8.87
CA ILE A 294 21.47 -9.68 -9.07
C ILE A 294 21.17 -10.94 -9.88
N TYR A 295 20.11 -11.67 -9.55
CA TYR A 295 19.81 -13.01 -10.09
C TYR A 295 18.65 -13.05 -11.09
N GLY A 296 17.94 -11.92 -11.31
CA GLY A 296 16.76 -11.89 -12.18
C GLY A 296 17.12 -12.17 -13.65
N PRO A 297 16.41 -13.10 -14.33
CA PRO A 297 16.71 -13.50 -15.71
C PRO A 297 16.42 -12.40 -16.75
N CYS A 298 15.58 -11.41 -16.40
CA CYS A 298 15.18 -10.32 -17.31
C CYS A 298 15.93 -9.00 -17.07
N ARG A 299 16.97 -8.98 -16.25
CA ARG A 299 17.71 -7.77 -15.91
C ARG A 299 18.35 -7.08 -17.14
N GLU A 300 18.85 -7.86 -18.11
CA GLU A 300 19.49 -7.35 -19.32
C GLU A 300 18.50 -6.70 -20.28
N SER A 301 17.26 -7.18 -20.35
CA SER A 301 16.24 -6.62 -21.24
C SER A 301 15.72 -5.25 -20.76
N VAL A 302 15.91 -4.91 -19.51
CA VAL A 302 15.54 -3.60 -18.93
C VAL A 302 16.62 -2.54 -19.19
N GLY A 303 17.88 -2.99 -19.36
CA GLY A 303 19.04 -2.11 -19.64
C GLY A 303 19.26 -1.79 -21.14
N GLN A 304 18.78 -2.61 -22.06
CA GLN A 304 19.07 -2.51 -23.51
C GLN A 304 18.13 -1.61 -24.32
N LYS A 305 17.25 -0.82 -23.73
CA LYS A 305 16.47 0.21 -24.43
C LYS A 305 17.13 1.59 -24.36
N LYS A 306 18.44 1.63 -24.60
CA LYS A 306 19.18 2.87 -24.89
C LYS A 306 20.08 2.60 -26.07
N ASP A 307 19.51 2.61 -27.28
CA ASP A 307 20.17 3.01 -28.52
C ASP A 307 19.09 3.35 -29.54
#